data_f8a4f3357358432855c4ed657725b1fe
#
_entry.id   f8a4f3357358432855c4ed657725b1fe
#
_cell.length_a   1.000
_cell.length_b   1.000
_cell.length_c   1.000
_cell.angle_alpha   90.00
_cell.angle_beta   90.00
_cell.angle_gamma   90.00
#
_symmetry.space_group_name_H-M   'P 1'
#
loop_
_entity.id
_entity.type
_entity.pdbx_description
1 polymer ?
#
loop_
_entity_poly.entity_id
_entity_poly.type
_entity_poly.pdbx_seq_one_letter_code
_entity_poly.pdbx_strand_id
1 'polypeptide(L)'
;MDNNQDSQKKSKNLHKPAIVLSLFRFIFRNIGALFPSLVGRWAYHLWFKTHRSLRPRREEKWLQSATQIKAVEIRDEAFGDKALPVMTYYWENGSNLEAPLIMLIHGWTGRGSQMAAFAGPLLKAGFRVLSFDNHAHDQTPGNTTHIFKQSAVQRALAEKLGPIYGVVAHSFGGMITPYSLTHGMKTQKVVCISPPSHFDFLLARFSQTLHLPKSIQDYMVNRFKKEYGDNLIERVSSTNTSKELGHIPALIIHDEDDLDVLISESEQLHKAWPNSSMKRTTGLGHRRILYNPQVIEDTVDFLK
;
A
#
# COMPACT_ATOMS: atom_id res chain seq x y z
N MET A 1 -30.93 -16.51 25.97
CA MET A 1 -30.13 -17.70 25.57
C MET A 1 -29.35 -17.53 24.27
N ASP A 2 -29.22 -16.27 23.73
CA ASP A 2 -28.60 -16.02 22.40
C ASP A 2 -27.14 -15.58 22.37
N ASN A 3 -26.53 -15.32 23.54
CA ASN A 3 -25.13 -14.82 23.56
C ASN A 3 -24.03 -15.88 23.39
N ASN A 4 -24.39 -17.17 23.41
CA ASN A 4 -23.37 -18.23 23.35
C ASN A 4 -23.15 -18.82 21.94
N GLN A 5 -24.05 -18.56 21.00
CA GLN A 5 -23.89 -19.02 19.61
C GLN A 5 -23.02 -18.03 18.78
N ASP A 6 -23.05 -16.73 19.09
CA ASP A 6 -22.25 -15.71 18.39
C ASP A 6 -20.76 -15.76 18.78
N SER A 7 -20.46 -16.13 20.03
CA SER A 7 -19.08 -16.31 20.48
C SER A 7 -18.42 -17.56 19.87
N GLN A 8 -19.16 -18.64 19.69
CA GLN A 8 -18.66 -19.86 19.05
C GLN A 8 -18.49 -19.70 17.52
N LYS A 9 -19.34 -18.90 16.84
CA LYS A 9 -19.15 -18.57 15.41
C LYS A 9 -17.94 -17.67 15.18
N LYS A 10 -17.67 -16.69 16.07
CA LYS A 10 -16.46 -15.85 16.01
C LYS A 10 -15.18 -16.65 16.24
N SER A 11 -15.19 -17.60 17.20
CA SER A 11 -14.02 -18.45 17.49
C SER A 11 -13.71 -19.41 16.32
N LYS A 12 -14.70 -20.01 15.67
CA LYS A 12 -14.51 -20.89 14.51
C LYS A 12 -13.96 -20.18 13.27
N ASN A 13 -14.24 -18.88 13.10
CA ASN A 13 -13.74 -18.11 11.95
C ASN A 13 -12.31 -17.56 12.15
N LEU A 14 -11.82 -17.43 13.38
CA LEU A 14 -10.46 -17.00 13.70
C LEU A 14 -9.42 -18.12 13.49
N HIS A 15 -9.81 -19.39 13.53
CA HIS A 15 -8.89 -20.52 13.36
C HIS A 15 -8.60 -20.89 11.89
N LYS A 16 -9.50 -20.55 10.94
CA LYS A 16 -9.33 -20.89 9.52
C LYS A 16 -8.08 -20.29 8.89
N PRO A 17 -7.77 -18.99 9.05
CA PRO A 17 -6.55 -18.42 8.45
C PRO A 17 -5.26 -18.99 9.06
N ALA A 18 -5.25 -19.32 10.36
CA ALA A 18 -4.08 -19.92 11.00
C ALA A 18 -3.83 -21.36 10.51
N ILE A 19 -4.86 -22.16 10.31
CA ILE A 19 -4.77 -23.53 9.78
C ILE A 19 -4.24 -23.51 8.35
N VAL A 20 -4.78 -22.61 7.50
CA VAL A 20 -4.34 -22.45 6.11
C VAL A 20 -2.88 -22.04 6.04
N LEU A 21 -2.46 -21.09 6.88
CA LEU A 21 -1.07 -20.67 6.96
C LEU A 21 -0.14 -21.79 7.43
N SER A 22 -0.57 -22.58 8.42
CA SER A 22 0.19 -23.74 8.90
C SER A 22 0.33 -24.82 7.82
N LEU A 23 -0.70 -25.05 7.01
CA LEU A 23 -0.65 -25.96 5.88
C LEU A 23 0.34 -25.48 4.81
N PHE A 24 0.32 -24.17 4.48
CA PHE A 24 1.29 -23.60 3.55
C PHE A 24 2.72 -23.76 4.07
N ARG A 25 2.97 -23.45 5.34
CA ARG A 25 4.30 -23.62 5.98
C ARG A 25 4.77 -25.07 5.91
N PHE A 26 3.87 -26.03 6.18
CA PHE A 26 4.18 -27.45 6.08
C PHE A 26 4.57 -27.85 4.65
N ILE A 27 3.77 -27.44 3.65
CA ILE A 27 4.03 -27.75 2.23
C ILE A 27 5.35 -27.11 1.78
N PHE A 28 5.55 -25.84 2.04
CA PHE A 28 6.78 -25.14 1.63
C PHE A 28 8.01 -25.75 2.27
N ARG A 29 7.96 -26.06 3.56
CA ARG A 29 9.10 -26.62 4.30
C ARG A 29 9.46 -28.05 3.84
N ASN A 30 8.46 -28.93 3.67
CA ASN A 30 8.70 -30.35 3.45
C ASN A 30 8.69 -30.73 1.96
N ILE A 31 7.71 -30.30 1.21
CA ILE A 31 7.59 -30.60 -0.23
C ILE A 31 8.50 -29.67 -1.05
N GLY A 32 8.66 -28.42 -0.63
CA GLY A 32 9.51 -27.45 -1.31
C GLY A 32 10.99 -27.80 -1.34
N ALA A 33 11.47 -28.54 -0.35
CA ALA A 33 12.85 -29.05 -0.35
C ALA A 33 13.07 -30.14 -1.43
N LEU A 34 12.04 -30.96 -1.71
CA LEU A 34 12.09 -32.03 -2.69
C LEU A 34 11.81 -31.56 -4.12
N PHE A 35 10.91 -30.59 -4.28
CA PHE A 35 10.44 -30.08 -5.57
C PHE A 35 10.53 -28.54 -5.64
N PRO A 36 11.74 -27.94 -5.56
CA PRO A 36 11.89 -26.49 -5.42
C PRO A 36 11.32 -25.70 -6.61
N SER A 37 11.43 -26.22 -7.84
CA SER A 37 10.91 -25.54 -9.03
C SER A 37 9.37 -25.47 -9.06
N LEU A 38 8.69 -26.55 -8.68
CA LEU A 38 7.23 -26.62 -8.67
C LEU A 38 6.66 -25.74 -7.57
N VAL A 39 7.18 -25.91 -6.36
CA VAL A 39 6.71 -25.17 -5.18
C VAL A 39 7.16 -23.71 -5.23
N GLY A 40 8.33 -23.44 -5.80
CA GLY A 40 8.83 -22.09 -6.07
C GLY A 40 7.93 -21.30 -7.05
N ARG A 41 7.44 -21.96 -8.11
CA ARG A 41 6.44 -21.38 -9.01
C ARG A 41 5.16 -20.96 -8.27
N TRP A 42 4.72 -21.80 -7.35
CA TRP A 42 3.53 -21.51 -6.54
C TRP A 42 3.80 -20.35 -5.55
N ALA A 43 4.93 -20.33 -4.84
CA ALA A 43 5.34 -19.23 -3.97
C ALA A 43 5.43 -17.92 -4.76
N TYR A 44 6.04 -17.95 -5.94
CA TYR A 44 6.13 -16.80 -6.85
C TYR A 44 4.75 -16.27 -7.25
N HIS A 45 3.79 -17.15 -7.56
CA HIS A 45 2.42 -16.73 -7.86
C HIS A 45 1.70 -16.12 -6.64
N LEU A 46 1.91 -16.71 -5.46
CA LEU A 46 1.33 -16.19 -4.21
C LEU A 46 1.87 -14.81 -3.84
N TRP A 47 3.10 -14.49 -4.20
CA TRP A 47 3.70 -13.17 -3.99
C TRP A 47 2.86 -12.03 -4.57
N PHE A 48 2.28 -12.23 -5.72
CA PHE A 48 1.48 -11.21 -6.40
C PHE A 48 0.01 -11.20 -5.99
N LYS A 49 -0.43 -12.19 -5.20
CA LYS A 49 -1.84 -12.35 -4.89
C LYS A 49 -2.31 -11.34 -3.85
N THR A 50 -3.42 -10.68 -4.16
CA THR A 50 -4.11 -9.79 -3.24
C THR A 50 -5.28 -10.51 -2.57
N HIS A 51 -5.67 -10.04 -1.39
CA HIS A 51 -6.82 -10.56 -0.66
C HIS A 51 -7.82 -9.43 -0.40
N ARG A 52 -9.09 -9.70 -0.67
CA ARG A 52 -10.19 -8.83 -0.29
C ARG A 52 -10.72 -9.26 1.07
N SER A 53 -10.82 -8.32 1.99
CA SER A 53 -11.38 -8.54 3.32
C SER A 53 -12.65 -7.73 3.51
N LEU A 54 -13.53 -8.17 4.41
CA LEU A 54 -14.72 -7.41 4.75
C LEU A 54 -14.34 -6.01 5.25
N ARG A 55 -15.10 -5.01 4.80
CA ARG A 55 -14.91 -3.62 5.22
C ARG A 55 -15.42 -3.43 6.65
N PRO A 56 -14.61 -2.87 7.57
CA PRO A 56 -15.06 -2.55 8.90
C PRO A 56 -16.12 -1.43 8.88
N ARG A 57 -17.09 -1.47 9.81
CA ARG A 57 -18.17 -0.47 9.91
C ARG A 57 -17.67 0.99 9.98
N ARG A 58 -16.51 1.22 10.58
CA ARG A 58 -15.93 2.58 10.64
C ARG A 58 -15.57 3.12 9.26
N GLU A 59 -15.05 2.27 8.37
CA GLU A 59 -14.70 2.66 7.00
C GLU A 59 -15.95 2.94 6.15
N GLU A 60 -17.03 2.19 6.40
CA GLU A 60 -18.32 2.45 5.75
C GLU A 60 -18.86 3.85 6.08
N LYS A 61 -18.75 4.29 7.36
CA LYS A 61 -19.15 5.64 7.77
C LYS A 61 -18.36 6.72 7.05
N TRP A 62 -17.05 6.54 6.87
CA TRP A 62 -16.24 7.50 6.12
C TRP A 62 -16.60 7.54 4.64
N LEU A 63 -16.88 6.39 4.02
CA LEU A 63 -17.34 6.37 2.64
C LEU A 63 -18.70 7.03 2.44
N GLN A 64 -19.61 6.95 3.43
CA GLN A 64 -20.88 7.66 3.39
C GLN A 64 -20.71 9.19 3.33
N SER A 65 -19.58 9.73 3.80
CA SER A 65 -19.26 11.15 3.68
C SER A 65 -18.59 11.52 2.36
N ALA A 66 -18.26 10.55 1.50
CA ALA A 66 -17.72 10.83 0.18
C ALA A 66 -18.75 11.55 -0.69
N THR A 67 -18.33 12.63 -1.35
CA THR A 67 -19.19 13.40 -2.25
C THR A 67 -19.45 12.68 -3.57
N GLN A 68 -18.49 11.86 -4.00
CA GLN A 68 -18.62 11.04 -5.20
C GLN A 68 -17.86 9.72 -5.05
N ILE A 69 -18.48 8.64 -5.50
CA ILE A 69 -17.86 7.31 -5.64
C ILE A 69 -18.10 6.87 -7.08
N LYS A 70 -17.02 6.67 -7.84
CA LYS A 70 -17.12 6.27 -9.25
C LYS A 70 -15.91 5.47 -9.71
N ALA A 71 -16.09 4.63 -10.71
CA ALA A 71 -14.99 4.04 -11.45
C ALA A 71 -14.42 5.05 -12.45
N VAL A 72 -13.10 5.23 -12.42
CA VAL A 72 -12.36 6.04 -13.41
C VAL A 72 -11.60 5.08 -14.30
N GLU A 73 -11.93 5.08 -15.57
CA GLU A 73 -11.18 4.28 -16.55
C GLU A 73 -9.81 4.89 -16.81
N ILE A 74 -8.77 4.09 -16.64
CA ILE A 74 -7.40 4.44 -17.00
C ILE A 74 -6.88 3.50 -18.09
N ARG A 75 -5.89 3.98 -18.84
CA ARG A 75 -5.14 3.19 -19.82
C ARG A 75 -3.65 3.34 -19.50
N ASP A 76 -2.93 2.25 -19.51
CA ASP A 76 -1.48 2.22 -19.35
C ASP A 76 -0.98 0.90 -19.96
N GLU A 77 0.20 0.89 -20.54
CA GLU A 77 0.82 -0.30 -21.13
C GLU A 77 0.91 -1.49 -20.17
N ALA A 78 1.00 -1.24 -18.85
CA ALA A 78 0.99 -2.27 -17.82
C ALA A 78 -0.30 -3.12 -17.80
N PHE A 79 -1.37 -2.65 -18.46
CA PHE A 79 -2.66 -3.34 -18.56
C PHE A 79 -2.98 -3.80 -19.99
N GLY A 80 -2.05 -3.59 -20.94
CA GLY A 80 -2.26 -3.84 -22.37
C GLY A 80 -3.33 -2.93 -22.95
N ASP A 81 -4.06 -3.41 -23.95
CA ASP A 81 -5.05 -2.60 -24.69
C ASP A 81 -6.36 -2.33 -23.93
N LYS A 82 -6.53 -2.96 -22.76
CA LYS A 82 -7.77 -2.86 -21.98
C LYS A 82 -7.73 -1.68 -21.01
N ALA A 83 -8.81 -0.89 -21.00
CA ALA A 83 -9.02 0.08 -19.95
C ALA A 83 -9.26 -0.64 -18.61
N LEU A 84 -8.66 -0.10 -17.53
CA LEU A 84 -8.88 -0.56 -16.18
C LEU A 84 -9.84 0.41 -15.47
N PRO A 85 -11.03 -0.04 -15.03
CA PRO A 85 -11.91 0.77 -14.20
C PRO A 85 -11.38 0.76 -12.76
N VAL A 86 -10.78 1.87 -12.33
CA VAL A 86 -10.27 2.08 -10.98
C VAL A 86 -11.36 2.71 -10.12
N MET A 87 -11.74 2.05 -9.03
CA MET A 87 -12.70 2.62 -8.09
C MET A 87 -12.08 3.77 -7.32
N THR A 88 -12.74 4.93 -7.35
CA THR A 88 -12.29 6.19 -6.74
C THR A 88 -13.34 6.77 -5.80
N TYR A 89 -12.87 7.47 -4.77
CA TYR A 89 -13.65 8.10 -3.72
C TYR A 89 -13.21 9.54 -3.57
N TYR A 90 -14.17 10.49 -3.65
CA TYR A 90 -13.90 11.92 -3.58
C TYR A 90 -14.54 12.55 -2.36
N TRP A 91 -13.87 13.52 -1.79
CA TRP A 91 -14.40 14.45 -0.80
C TRP A 91 -14.06 15.87 -1.26
N GLU A 92 -15.10 16.64 -1.54
CA GLU A 92 -14.99 18.00 -2.09
C GLU A 92 -16.03 18.90 -1.43
N ASN A 93 -15.67 20.16 -1.15
CA ASN A 93 -16.60 21.17 -0.70
C ASN A 93 -17.24 21.86 -1.90
N GLY A 94 -18.38 21.35 -2.31
CA GLY A 94 -19.38 21.85 -3.27
C GLY A 94 -18.92 22.75 -4.44
N SER A 95 -18.38 23.92 -4.19
CA SER A 95 -18.11 24.93 -5.20
C SER A 95 -16.63 25.26 -5.46
N ASN A 96 -15.70 24.75 -4.65
CA ASN A 96 -14.28 25.06 -4.82
C ASN A 96 -13.51 23.92 -5.52
N LEU A 97 -13.75 23.77 -6.83
CA LEU A 97 -13.04 22.79 -7.65
C LEU A 97 -11.56 23.17 -7.91
N GLU A 98 -11.17 24.40 -7.60
CA GLU A 98 -9.79 24.89 -7.69
C GLU A 98 -8.94 24.58 -6.45
N ALA A 99 -9.57 24.10 -5.37
CA ALA A 99 -8.85 23.73 -4.17
C ALA A 99 -7.79 22.62 -4.48
N PRO A 100 -6.61 22.67 -3.82
CA PRO A 100 -5.55 21.69 -4.06
C PRO A 100 -6.02 20.26 -3.77
N LEU A 101 -5.67 19.30 -4.64
CA LEU A 101 -6.09 17.91 -4.54
C LEU A 101 -5.04 17.07 -3.81
N ILE A 102 -5.45 16.37 -2.75
CA ILE A 102 -4.63 15.39 -2.04
C ILE A 102 -5.03 13.98 -2.47
N MET A 103 -4.04 13.19 -2.88
CA MET A 103 -4.22 11.78 -3.23
C MET A 103 -3.86 10.87 -2.05
N LEU A 104 -4.79 10.01 -1.64
CA LEU A 104 -4.61 9.03 -0.57
C LEU A 104 -4.36 7.63 -1.15
N ILE A 105 -3.24 7.00 -0.79
CA ILE A 105 -2.77 5.73 -1.35
C ILE A 105 -2.64 4.68 -0.26
N HIS A 106 -3.41 3.59 -0.36
CA HIS A 106 -3.37 2.48 0.60
C HIS A 106 -2.22 1.50 0.35
N GLY A 107 -1.94 0.63 1.33
CA GLY A 107 -0.94 -0.44 1.26
C GLY A 107 -1.43 -1.74 0.62
N TRP A 108 -0.56 -2.77 0.67
CA TRP A 108 -0.87 -4.12 0.16
C TRP A 108 -2.08 -4.73 0.88
N THR A 109 -2.96 -5.38 0.13
CA THR A 109 -4.26 -5.90 0.60
C THR A 109 -5.16 -4.87 1.29
N GLY A 110 -4.82 -3.59 1.15
CA GLY A 110 -5.61 -2.46 1.62
C GLY A 110 -6.75 -2.10 0.67
N ARG A 111 -7.30 -0.90 0.87
CA ARG A 111 -8.37 -0.30 0.05
C ARG A 111 -8.44 1.20 0.30
N GLY A 112 -9.04 1.94 -0.61
CA GLY A 112 -9.17 3.39 -0.50
C GLY A 112 -9.87 3.84 0.78
N SER A 113 -10.89 3.11 1.24
CA SER A 113 -11.62 3.45 2.46
C SER A 113 -10.77 3.40 3.75
N GLN A 114 -9.66 2.68 3.78
CA GLN A 114 -8.75 2.68 4.93
C GLN A 114 -8.08 4.04 5.16
N MET A 115 -7.88 4.80 4.06
CA MET A 115 -7.27 6.12 4.12
C MET A 115 -8.28 7.24 4.40
N ALA A 116 -9.58 6.93 4.41
CA ALA A 116 -10.64 7.93 4.49
C ALA A 116 -10.74 8.66 5.84
N ALA A 117 -10.04 8.19 6.89
CA ALA A 117 -9.90 8.93 8.14
C ALA A 117 -9.25 10.31 7.95
N PHE A 118 -8.38 10.46 6.95
CA PHE A 118 -7.74 11.73 6.60
C PHE A 118 -8.65 12.68 5.84
N ALA A 119 -9.72 12.18 5.19
CA ALA A 119 -10.54 12.97 4.27
C ALA A 119 -11.21 14.18 4.96
N GLY A 120 -11.90 13.97 6.07
CA GLY A 120 -12.58 15.05 6.78
C GLY A 120 -11.65 16.16 7.28
N PRO A 121 -10.54 15.84 7.99
CA PRO A 121 -9.54 16.82 8.40
C PRO A 121 -8.90 17.59 7.23
N LEU A 122 -8.54 16.90 6.13
CA LEU A 122 -8.00 17.54 4.92
C LEU A 122 -9.04 18.47 4.27
N LEU A 123 -10.29 18.03 4.20
CA LEU A 123 -11.38 18.85 3.67
C LEU A 123 -11.60 20.13 4.49
N LYS A 124 -11.54 20.03 5.84
CA LYS A 124 -11.59 21.18 6.75
C LYS A 124 -10.41 22.14 6.57
N ALA A 125 -9.26 21.61 6.18
CA ALA A 125 -8.07 22.41 5.88
C ALA A 125 -8.10 23.07 4.50
N GLY A 126 -9.16 22.88 3.72
CA GLY A 126 -9.35 23.51 2.41
C GLY A 126 -8.89 22.69 1.22
N PHE A 127 -8.54 21.42 1.39
CA PHE A 127 -8.14 20.52 0.32
C PHE A 127 -9.33 19.77 -0.26
N ARG A 128 -9.25 19.38 -1.52
CA ARG A 128 -10.01 18.26 -2.08
C ARG A 128 -9.25 16.95 -1.83
N VAL A 129 -9.98 15.85 -1.71
CA VAL A 129 -9.37 14.56 -1.39
C VAL A 129 -9.83 13.50 -2.39
N LEU A 130 -8.88 12.76 -2.94
CA LEU A 130 -9.07 11.58 -3.76
C LEU A 130 -8.46 10.38 -3.06
N SER A 131 -9.24 9.34 -2.83
CA SER A 131 -8.74 8.00 -2.51
C SER A 131 -9.18 7.02 -3.59
N PHE A 132 -8.54 5.87 -3.70
CA PHE A 132 -8.89 4.86 -4.70
C PHE A 132 -8.48 3.46 -4.25
N ASP A 133 -9.11 2.45 -4.85
CA ASP A 133 -8.66 1.07 -4.72
C ASP A 133 -7.64 0.79 -5.81
N ASN A 134 -6.42 0.44 -5.47
CA ASN A 134 -5.36 0.15 -6.44
C ASN A 134 -5.67 -1.13 -7.24
N HIS A 135 -4.94 -1.38 -8.33
CA HIS A 135 -5.14 -2.57 -9.18
C HIS A 135 -5.24 -3.85 -8.35
N ALA A 136 -6.24 -4.66 -8.62
CA ALA A 136 -6.54 -5.92 -7.94
C ALA A 136 -6.91 -5.79 -6.45
N HIS A 137 -7.26 -4.60 -5.96
CA HIS A 137 -7.70 -4.38 -4.59
C HIS A 137 -9.18 -3.98 -4.54
N ASP A 138 -9.85 -4.41 -3.48
CA ASP A 138 -11.26 -4.19 -3.16
C ASP A 138 -12.19 -4.19 -4.39
N GLN A 139 -12.68 -3.04 -4.86
CA GLN A 139 -13.60 -2.93 -5.99
C GLN A 139 -12.90 -2.77 -7.34
N THR A 140 -11.60 -2.49 -7.38
CA THR A 140 -10.85 -2.46 -8.64
C THR A 140 -10.54 -3.89 -9.11
N PRO A 141 -10.80 -4.22 -10.40
CA PRO A 141 -10.63 -5.57 -10.94
C PRO A 141 -9.21 -6.12 -10.80
N GLY A 142 -9.12 -7.45 -10.87
CA GLY A 142 -7.88 -8.23 -10.76
C GLY A 142 -7.83 -9.08 -9.49
N ASN A 143 -6.84 -9.96 -9.40
CA ASN A 143 -6.58 -10.81 -8.23
C ASN A 143 -5.07 -10.96 -7.95
N THR A 144 -4.24 -10.42 -8.83
CA THR A 144 -2.79 -10.32 -8.68
C THR A 144 -2.31 -8.95 -9.14
N THR A 145 -1.32 -8.41 -8.47
CA THR A 145 -0.72 -7.13 -8.82
C THR A 145 0.77 -7.09 -8.46
N HIS A 146 1.46 -6.07 -8.89
CA HIS A 146 2.86 -5.80 -8.57
C HIS A 146 3.13 -4.29 -8.61
N ILE A 147 4.31 -3.88 -8.17
CA ILE A 147 4.69 -2.47 -8.04
C ILE A 147 4.45 -1.67 -9.34
N PHE A 148 4.80 -2.21 -10.50
CA PHE A 148 4.64 -1.51 -11.78
C PHE A 148 3.18 -1.23 -12.13
N LYS A 149 2.27 -2.22 -11.93
CA LYS A 149 0.83 -2.03 -12.14
C LYS A 149 0.23 -1.03 -11.16
N GLN A 150 0.64 -1.07 -9.89
CA GLN A 150 0.15 -0.11 -8.92
C GLN A 150 0.68 1.30 -9.17
N SER A 151 1.95 1.43 -9.58
CA SER A 151 2.52 2.71 -10.02
C SER A 151 1.80 3.25 -11.27
N ALA A 152 1.48 2.39 -12.24
CA ALA A 152 0.72 2.77 -13.42
C ALA A 152 -0.65 3.37 -13.04
N VAL A 153 -1.36 2.77 -12.07
CA VAL A 153 -2.62 3.34 -11.55
C VAL A 153 -2.40 4.73 -10.95
N GLN A 154 -1.36 4.90 -10.11
CA GLN A 154 -1.07 6.20 -9.48
C GLN A 154 -0.78 7.28 -10.52
N ARG A 155 0.09 6.98 -11.49
CA ARG A 155 0.47 7.90 -12.58
C ARG A 155 -0.73 8.27 -13.45
N ALA A 156 -1.48 7.27 -13.92
CA ALA A 156 -2.62 7.50 -14.80
C ALA A 156 -3.77 8.28 -14.11
N LEU A 157 -4.02 8.02 -12.81
CA LEU A 157 -4.97 8.81 -12.04
C LEU A 157 -4.46 10.25 -11.83
N ALA A 158 -3.18 10.44 -11.53
CA ALA A 158 -2.59 11.77 -11.36
C ALA A 158 -2.64 12.59 -12.66
N GLU A 159 -2.36 11.97 -13.81
CA GLU A 159 -2.47 12.60 -15.12
C GLU A 159 -3.92 12.98 -15.45
N LYS A 160 -4.85 12.07 -15.21
CA LYS A 160 -6.27 12.27 -15.59
C LYS A 160 -7.03 13.23 -14.68
N LEU A 161 -6.69 13.27 -13.39
CA LEU A 161 -7.46 13.94 -12.33
C LEU A 161 -6.71 15.09 -11.67
N GLY A 162 -5.41 15.23 -11.95
CA GLY A 162 -4.55 16.26 -11.38
C GLY A 162 -4.87 17.70 -11.81
N PRO A 163 -4.06 18.64 -11.34
CA PRO A 163 -2.80 18.44 -10.63
C PRO A 163 -2.96 17.91 -9.19
N ILE A 164 -2.07 16.99 -8.81
CA ILE A 164 -2.01 16.47 -7.45
C ILE A 164 -1.08 17.36 -6.63
N TYR A 165 -1.64 18.04 -5.63
CA TYR A 165 -0.87 18.90 -4.74
C TYR A 165 -0.04 18.11 -3.74
N GLY A 166 -0.65 17.12 -3.09
CA GLY A 166 0.01 16.29 -2.10
C GLY A 166 -0.42 14.83 -2.15
N VAL A 167 0.44 13.97 -1.65
CA VAL A 167 0.20 12.53 -1.55
C VAL A 167 0.31 12.10 -0.09
N VAL A 168 -0.65 11.31 0.41
CA VAL A 168 -0.55 10.59 1.68
C VAL A 168 -0.61 9.09 1.38
N ALA A 169 0.49 8.39 1.63
CA ALA A 169 0.64 7.00 1.24
C ALA A 169 1.00 6.11 2.44
N HIS A 170 0.31 4.98 2.58
CA HIS A 170 0.50 4.03 3.67
C HIS A 170 1.23 2.77 3.19
N SER A 171 2.16 2.28 4.01
CA SER A 171 2.79 0.97 3.83
C SER A 171 3.36 0.80 2.41
N PHE A 172 2.98 -0.25 1.68
CA PHE A 172 3.40 -0.51 0.31
C PHE A 172 3.07 0.65 -0.66
N GLY A 173 1.98 1.39 -0.41
CA GLY A 173 1.69 2.62 -1.14
C GLY A 173 2.81 3.66 -0.99
N GLY A 174 3.36 3.80 0.23
CA GLY A 174 4.51 4.68 0.51
C GLY A 174 5.80 4.23 -0.16
N MET A 175 6.01 2.92 -0.35
CA MET A 175 7.15 2.40 -1.12
C MET A 175 7.01 2.68 -2.62
N ILE A 176 5.78 2.59 -3.15
CA ILE A 176 5.54 2.77 -4.60
C ILE A 176 5.57 4.25 -5.00
N THR A 177 5.17 5.15 -4.11
CA THR A 177 5.05 6.59 -4.44
C THR A 177 6.36 7.19 -4.97
N PRO A 178 7.53 7.00 -4.35
CA PRO A 178 8.81 7.46 -4.91
C PRO A 178 9.07 6.92 -6.32
N TYR A 179 8.79 5.64 -6.55
CA TYR A 179 8.91 5.04 -7.88
C TYR A 179 7.97 5.72 -8.89
N SER A 180 6.72 6.01 -8.52
CA SER A 180 5.76 6.68 -9.40
C SER A 180 6.19 8.11 -9.74
N LEU A 181 6.80 8.82 -8.77
CA LEU A 181 7.31 10.19 -8.95
C LEU A 181 8.49 10.22 -9.92
N THR A 182 9.46 9.31 -9.81
CA THR A 182 10.57 9.21 -10.75
C THR A 182 10.17 8.75 -12.15
N HIS A 183 8.93 8.23 -12.30
CA HIS A 183 8.36 7.76 -13.57
C HIS A 183 7.21 8.64 -14.09
N GLY A 184 7.19 9.93 -13.74
CA GLY A 184 6.33 10.93 -14.36
C GLY A 184 5.14 11.42 -13.54
N MET A 185 4.79 10.79 -12.42
CA MET A 185 3.81 11.36 -11.49
C MET A 185 4.36 12.66 -10.90
N LYS A 186 3.51 13.68 -10.73
CA LYS A 186 3.90 14.98 -10.18
C LYS A 186 3.11 15.28 -8.92
N THR A 187 3.80 15.81 -7.91
CA THR A 187 3.20 16.33 -6.67
C THR A 187 4.14 17.34 -6.02
N GLN A 188 3.65 18.16 -5.09
CA GLN A 188 4.46 19.15 -4.38
C GLN A 188 4.92 18.66 -3.00
N LYS A 189 4.16 17.77 -2.35
CA LYS A 189 4.45 17.25 -0.99
C LYS A 189 4.08 15.79 -0.89
N VAL A 190 4.82 15.02 -0.07
CA VAL A 190 4.54 13.61 0.17
C VAL A 190 4.54 13.30 1.67
N VAL A 191 3.54 12.55 2.13
CA VAL A 191 3.51 11.94 3.46
C VAL A 191 3.53 10.43 3.31
N CYS A 192 4.54 9.77 3.87
CA CYS A 192 4.65 8.31 3.92
C CYS A 192 4.41 7.82 5.35
N ILE A 193 3.41 6.96 5.54
CA ILE A 193 3.06 6.39 6.84
C ILE A 193 3.44 4.91 6.84
N SER A 194 4.34 4.51 7.75
CA SER A 194 4.86 3.14 7.89
C SER A 194 5.34 2.50 6.57
N PRO A 195 6.11 3.19 5.71
CA PRO A 195 6.55 2.64 4.43
C PRO A 195 7.66 1.61 4.62
N PRO A 196 7.63 0.44 3.93
CA PRO A 196 8.84 -0.32 3.68
C PRO A 196 9.71 0.43 2.66
N SER A 197 11.01 0.23 2.71
CA SER A 197 11.95 0.95 1.86
C SER A 197 12.72 0.06 0.89
N HIS A 198 12.82 -1.24 1.19
CA HIS A 198 13.58 -2.20 0.41
C HIS A 198 12.73 -3.37 -0.06
N PHE A 199 12.93 -3.77 -1.31
CA PHE A 199 12.31 -4.98 -1.87
C PHE A 199 12.75 -6.25 -1.12
N ASP A 200 14.04 -6.32 -0.74
CA ASP A 200 14.59 -7.45 0.02
C ASP A 200 13.93 -7.62 1.39
N PHE A 201 13.58 -6.52 2.06
CA PHE A 201 12.81 -6.58 3.32
C PHE A 201 11.46 -7.28 3.09
N LEU A 202 10.74 -6.89 2.03
CA LEU A 202 9.45 -7.52 1.72
C LEU A 202 9.59 -9.01 1.39
N LEU A 203 10.61 -9.38 0.61
CA LEU A 203 10.89 -10.76 0.26
C LEU A 203 11.28 -11.58 1.50
N ALA A 204 12.09 -11.02 2.40
CA ALA A 204 12.44 -11.65 3.66
C ALA A 204 11.20 -11.86 4.56
N ARG A 205 10.33 -10.87 4.69
CA ARG A 205 9.08 -10.96 5.46
C ARG A 205 8.13 -12.03 4.90
N PHE A 206 7.98 -12.06 3.58
CA PHE A 206 7.18 -13.09 2.90
C PHE A 206 7.76 -14.49 3.15
N SER A 207 9.08 -14.64 3.00
CA SER A 207 9.79 -15.90 3.22
C SER A 207 9.67 -16.39 4.67
N GLN A 208 9.82 -15.50 5.63
CA GLN A 208 9.63 -15.80 7.06
C GLN A 208 8.18 -16.19 7.36
N THR A 209 7.21 -15.45 6.82
CA THR A 209 5.78 -15.72 7.04
C THR A 209 5.38 -17.12 6.55
N LEU A 210 5.91 -17.56 5.42
CA LEU A 210 5.60 -18.84 4.80
C LEU A 210 6.59 -19.95 5.12
N HIS A 211 7.68 -19.66 5.88
CA HIS A 211 8.78 -20.59 6.17
C HIS A 211 9.42 -21.16 4.90
N LEU A 212 9.69 -20.29 3.91
CA LEU A 212 10.25 -20.72 2.62
C LEU A 212 11.71 -21.21 2.79
N PRO A 213 12.05 -22.42 2.35
CA PRO A 213 13.43 -22.86 2.24
C PRO A 213 14.26 -21.96 1.32
N LYS A 214 15.58 -21.92 1.53
CA LYS A 214 16.50 -21.11 0.73
C LYS A 214 16.39 -21.41 -0.77
N SER A 215 16.20 -22.67 -1.16
CA SER A 215 16.02 -23.09 -2.56
C SER A 215 14.82 -22.44 -3.23
N ILE A 216 13.72 -22.24 -2.50
CA ILE A 216 12.53 -21.54 -3.01
C ILE A 216 12.78 -20.03 -3.09
N GLN A 217 13.43 -19.45 -2.08
CA GLN A 217 13.81 -18.03 -2.11
C GLN A 217 14.70 -17.73 -3.33
N ASP A 218 15.71 -18.56 -3.57
CA ASP A 218 16.60 -18.43 -4.72
C ASP A 218 15.87 -18.59 -6.05
N TYR A 219 14.95 -19.55 -6.13
CA TYR A 219 14.06 -19.68 -7.29
C TYR A 219 13.28 -18.40 -7.55
N MET A 220 12.68 -17.80 -6.51
CA MET A 220 11.91 -16.56 -6.63
C MET A 220 12.79 -15.40 -7.09
N VAL A 221 13.97 -15.22 -6.49
CA VAL A 221 14.91 -14.15 -6.86
C VAL A 221 15.35 -14.32 -8.33
N ASN A 222 15.72 -15.52 -8.74
CA ASN A 222 16.12 -15.80 -10.13
C ASN A 222 14.96 -15.56 -11.10
N ARG A 223 13.73 -15.88 -10.69
CA ARG A 223 12.53 -15.63 -11.49
C ARG A 223 12.24 -14.14 -11.63
N PHE A 224 12.37 -13.36 -10.54
CA PHE A 224 12.25 -11.90 -10.58
C PHE A 224 13.28 -11.27 -11.53
N LYS A 225 14.54 -11.67 -11.41
CA LYS A 225 15.61 -11.18 -12.29
C LYS A 225 15.33 -11.49 -13.77
N LYS A 226 14.91 -12.74 -14.05
CA LYS A 226 14.57 -13.15 -15.41
C LYS A 226 13.41 -12.36 -16.01
N GLU A 227 12.42 -12.01 -15.22
CA GLU A 227 11.18 -11.36 -15.69
C GLU A 227 11.29 -9.85 -15.74
N TYR A 228 12.02 -9.24 -14.78
CA TYR A 228 12.07 -7.79 -14.60
C TYR A 228 13.48 -7.17 -14.72
N GLY A 229 14.50 -7.98 -14.95
CA GLY A 229 15.90 -7.57 -15.05
C GLY A 229 16.67 -7.71 -13.74
N ASP A 230 18.01 -7.81 -13.85
CA ASP A 230 18.91 -8.04 -12.71
C ASP A 230 18.88 -6.90 -11.69
N ASN A 231 18.63 -5.68 -12.11
CA ASN A 231 18.58 -4.48 -11.28
C ASN A 231 17.20 -4.19 -10.68
N LEU A 232 16.25 -5.16 -10.73
CA LEU A 232 14.89 -4.97 -10.21
C LEU A 232 14.89 -4.41 -8.79
N ILE A 233 15.64 -5.06 -7.89
CA ILE A 233 15.67 -4.73 -6.46
C ILE A 233 16.08 -3.27 -6.24
N GLU A 234 17.13 -2.83 -6.91
CA GLU A 234 17.62 -1.45 -6.85
C GLU A 234 16.59 -0.46 -7.40
N ARG A 235 16.00 -0.80 -8.53
CA ARG A 235 15.06 0.03 -9.28
C ARG A 235 13.76 0.29 -8.53
N VAL A 236 13.28 -0.67 -7.73
CA VAL A 236 11.99 -0.57 -7.01
C VAL A 236 12.15 -0.23 -5.53
N SER A 237 13.36 -0.21 -4.98
CA SER A 237 13.60 0.18 -3.60
C SER A 237 13.42 1.69 -3.44
N SER A 238 12.55 2.11 -2.52
CA SER A 238 12.24 3.53 -2.33
C SER A 238 13.43 4.33 -1.80
N THR A 239 14.39 3.69 -1.11
CA THR A 239 15.67 4.31 -0.75
C THR A 239 16.51 4.75 -1.97
N ASN A 240 16.37 4.09 -3.10
CA ASN A 240 17.08 4.49 -4.32
C ASN A 240 16.30 5.55 -5.10
N THR A 241 15.00 5.31 -5.31
CA THR A 241 14.17 6.26 -6.08
C THR A 241 14.01 7.60 -5.37
N SER A 242 14.01 7.66 -4.03
CA SER A 242 13.87 8.91 -3.29
C SER A 242 15.10 9.82 -3.32
N LYS A 243 16.28 9.30 -3.66
CA LYS A 243 17.50 10.13 -3.79
C LYS A 243 17.35 11.28 -4.82
N GLU A 244 16.55 11.05 -5.85
CA GLU A 244 16.30 12.00 -6.94
C GLU A 244 15.18 13.00 -6.58
N LEU A 245 14.48 12.80 -5.46
CA LEU A 245 13.29 13.56 -5.06
C LEU A 245 13.59 14.69 -4.06
N GLY A 246 14.84 15.16 -3.96
CA GLY A 246 15.22 16.24 -3.04
C GLY A 246 14.46 17.56 -3.23
N HIS A 247 13.88 17.77 -4.39
CA HIS A 247 13.01 18.92 -4.70
C HIS A 247 11.58 18.79 -4.14
N ILE A 248 11.17 17.59 -3.64
CA ILE A 248 9.85 17.34 -3.08
C ILE A 248 10.00 17.13 -1.57
N PRO A 249 9.46 18.02 -0.73
CA PRO A 249 9.40 17.80 0.72
C PRO A 249 8.62 16.52 1.07
N ALA A 250 9.14 15.74 2.03
CA ALA A 250 8.48 14.55 2.52
C ALA A 250 8.38 14.53 4.05
N LEU A 251 7.24 14.05 4.57
CA LEU A 251 7.07 13.69 5.96
C LEU A 251 6.92 12.17 6.06
N ILE A 252 7.79 11.53 6.85
CA ILE A 252 7.73 10.10 7.13
C ILE A 252 7.24 9.92 8.55
N ILE A 253 6.15 9.18 8.76
CA ILE A 253 5.59 8.89 10.08
C ILE A 253 5.62 7.39 10.31
N HIS A 254 6.17 6.94 11.45
CA HIS A 254 6.26 5.50 11.75
C HIS A 254 6.09 5.23 13.24
N ASP A 255 5.44 4.11 13.56
CA ASP A 255 5.27 3.66 14.94
C ASP A 255 6.39 2.69 15.31
N GLU A 256 7.02 2.91 16.48
CA GLU A 256 8.13 2.07 16.96
C GLU A 256 7.70 0.62 17.26
N ASP A 257 6.41 0.42 17.56
CA ASP A 257 5.82 -0.90 17.81
C ASP A 257 5.19 -1.54 16.54
N ASP A 258 5.57 -1.07 15.34
CA ASP A 258 5.14 -1.68 14.09
C ASP A 258 5.85 -3.01 13.85
N LEU A 259 5.10 -4.11 13.96
CA LEU A 259 5.60 -5.47 13.74
C LEU A 259 5.47 -5.94 12.27
N ASP A 260 4.69 -5.24 11.45
CA ASP A 260 4.52 -5.57 10.04
C ASP A 260 5.67 -5.00 9.19
N VAL A 261 5.99 -3.72 9.41
CA VAL A 261 7.13 -3.02 8.81
C VAL A 261 7.97 -2.42 9.93
N LEU A 262 9.24 -2.78 10.00
CA LEU A 262 10.13 -2.29 11.05
C LEU A 262 10.44 -0.80 10.84
N ILE A 263 10.53 -0.03 11.94
CA ILE A 263 10.83 1.40 11.90
C ILE A 263 12.14 1.71 11.16
N SER A 264 13.10 0.78 11.18
CA SER A 264 14.37 0.89 10.46
C SER A 264 14.19 1.09 8.94
N GLU A 265 13.08 0.61 8.35
CA GLU A 265 12.76 0.86 6.94
C GLU A 265 12.49 2.35 6.70
N SER A 266 11.69 2.98 7.56
CA SER A 266 11.44 4.43 7.48
C SER A 266 12.68 5.27 7.80
N GLU A 267 13.52 4.83 8.72
CA GLU A 267 14.80 5.49 9.02
C GLU A 267 15.73 5.50 7.79
N GLN A 268 15.79 4.36 7.07
CA GLN A 268 16.58 4.27 5.84
C GLN A 268 15.99 5.12 4.73
N LEU A 269 14.67 5.17 4.59
CA LEU A 269 14.00 6.05 3.63
C LEU A 269 14.26 7.53 3.94
N HIS A 270 14.14 7.92 5.22
CA HIS A 270 14.45 9.28 5.68
C HIS A 270 15.90 9.69 5.36
N LYS A 271 16.84 8.80 5.65
CA LYS A 271 18.26 9.04 5.32
C LYS A 271 18.50 9.18 3.82
N ALA A 272 17.70 8.50 2.99
CA ALA A 272 17.86 8.50 1.53
C ALA A 272 17.11 9.65 0.83
N TRP A 273 16.07 10.20 1.44
CA TRP A 273 15.27 11.30 0.86
C TRP A 273 15.77 12.66 1.36
N PRO A 274 16.48 13.46 0.55
CA PRO A 274 17.23 14.63 1.04
C PRO A 274 16.39 15.70 1.74
N ASN A 275 15.15 15.91 1.29
CA ASN A 275 14.23 16.91 1.84
C ASN A 275 13.08 16.23 2.60
N SER A 276 13.43 15.33 3.53
CA SER A 276 12.44 14.67 4.36
C SER A 276 12.59 15.02 5.84
N SER A 277 11.49 14.89 6.57
CA SER A 277 11.44 14.90 8.03
C SER A 277 10.80 13.60 8.51
N MET A 278 11.10 13.18 9.74
CA MET A 278 10.56 11.96 10.31
C MET A 278 9.91 12.23 11.67
N LYS A 279 8.70 11.69 11.87
CA LYS A 279 8.01 11.64 13.16
C LYS A 279 7.83 10.20 13.60
N ARG A 280 8.02 9.95 14.89
CA ARG A 280 7.85 8.64 15.52
C ARG A 280 6.65 8.65 16.42
N THR A 281 5.94 7.54 16.47
CA THR A 281 4.86 7.26 17.42
C THR A 281 5.13 5.95 18.14
N THR A 282 4.41 5.68 19.20
CA THR A 282 4.49 4.44 20.00
C THR A 282 3.09 3.90 20.29
N GLY A 283 2.95 2.60 20.41
CA GLY A 283 1.72 1.93 20.82
C GLY A 283 0.64 1.82 19.74
N LEU A 284 0.87 2.32 18.53
CA LEU A 284 -0.13 2.31 17.45
C LEU A 284 -0.02 1.10 16.53
N GLY A 285 1.22 0.71 16.19
CA GLY A 285 1.52 -0.33 15.21
C GLY A 285 1.03 0.02 13.81
N HIS A 286 1.17 -0.90 12.87
CA HIS A 286 1.04 -0.68 11.42
C HIS A 286 -0.30 -0.12 10.93
N ARG A 287 -1.40 -0.42 11.63
CA ARG A 287 -2.75 -0.07 11.14
C ARG A 287 -3.45 0.99 11.95
N ARG A 288 -3.29 0.99 13.30
CA ARG A 288 -3.95 1.99 14.14
C ARG A 288 -3.38 3.39 13.94
N ILE A 289 -2.14 3.48 13.49
CA ILE A 289 -1.48 4.73 13.11
C ILE A 289 -2.32 5.57 12.14
N LEU A 290 -3.04 4.94 11.21
CA LEU A 290 -3.93 5.62 10.24
C LEU A 290 -5.14 6.33 10.86
N TYR A 291 -5.46 6.01 12.11
CA TYR A 291 -6.66 6.52 12.80
C TYR A 291 -6.31 7.37 14.02
N ASN A 292 -5.02 7.57 14.26
CA ASN A 292 -4.56 8.38 15.38
C ASN A 292 -4.73 9.87 15.07
N PRO A 293 -5.41 10.64 15.94
CA PRO A 293 -5.69 12.07 15.69
C PRO A 293 -4.42 12.91 15.50
N GLN A 294 -3.34 12.63 16.27
CA GLN A 294 -2.09 13.38 16.16
C GLN A 294 -1.38 13.10 14.82
N VAL A 295 -1.40 11.85 14.34
CA VAL A 295 -0.84 11.50 13.02
C VAL A 295 -1.61 12.19 11.90
N ILE A 296 -2.93 12.28 12.03
CA ILE A 296 -3.77 12.98 11.06
C ILE A 296 -3.49 14.50 11.10
N GLU A 297 -3.40 15.10 12.29
CA GLU A 297 -3.07 16.51 12.46
C GLU A 297 -1.68 16.84 11.88
N ASP A 298 -0.65 16.08 12.25
CA ASP A 298 0.71 16.21 11.70
C ASP A 298 0.75 16.14 10.18
N THR A 299 -0.06 15.24 9.60
CA THR A 299 -0.20 15.09 8.14
C THR A 299 -0.84 16.32 7.52
N VAL A 300 -1.92 16.82 8.10
CA VAL A 300 -2.62 18.02 7.61
C VAL A 300 -1.73 19.25 7.71
N ASP A 301 -1.03 19.44 8.83
CA ASP A 301 -0.16 20.61 9.03
C ASP A 301 1.03 20.62 8.09
N PHE A 302 1.60 19.44 7.81
CA PHE A 302 2.66 19.34 6.82
C PHE A 302 2.18 19.68 5.40
N LEU A 303 0.95 19.35 5.06
CA LEU A 303 0.40 19.60 3.72
C LEU A 303 -0.02 21.07 3.49
N LYS A 304 -0.39 21.82 4.54
CA LYS A 304 -0.56 23.27 4.46
C LYS A 304 0.73 23.98 4.09
#